data_fecb634f44001ff7d3f69b4eaeb7ab95
#
_entry.id   fecb634f44001ff7d3f69b4eaeb7ab95
#
_cell.length_a   1.000
_cell.length_b   1.000
_cell.length_c   1.000
_cell.angle_alpha   90.00
_cell.angle_beta   90.00
_cell.angle_gamma   90.00
#
_symmetry.space_group_name_H-M   'P 1'
#
loop_
_entity.id
_entity.type
_entity.pdbx_description
1 polymer ?
#
loop_
_entity_poly.entity_id
_entity_poly.type
_entity_poly.pdbx_seq_one_letter_code
_entity_poly.pdbx_strand_id
1 'polypeptide(L)'
;MAPSWKHKDADPIIAQKAVEYIEKQKNSDQPFFLCLSPSVPHEPRVESVALEFARGQSEAGPRGDQVWLADWIXEQVTDALERTGTENTLIFVTSDNGALPGDRIQDQXXQMPXHPYDHKSCGHLRGYKAHSWENGHREPFIARWPSVIKPETSSDQLMCSTDLMATCAAIVGTDLPENTAEDSHNILPVLTGSDNNKYVSQ
;
A
#
# COMPACT_ATOMS: atom_id res chain seq x y z
N MET A 1 22.38 -7.13 -10.09
CA MET A 1 21.49 -7.94 -9.23
C MET A 1 22.31 -8.99 -8.49
N ALA A 2 21.89 -9.33 -7.26
CA ALA A 2 22.53 -10.43 -6.52
C ALA A 2 22.38 -11.74 -7.28
N PRO A 3 23.40 -12.60 -7.30
CA PRO A 3 23.32 -13.85 -8.05
C PRO A 3 22.19 -14.78 -7.63
N SER A 4 21.71 -14.65 -6.40
CA SER A 4 20.61 -15.47 -5.85
C SER A 4 19.22 -14.83 -5.99
N TRP A 5 19.13 -13.68 -6.62
CA TRP A 5 17.86 -12.93 -6.74
C TRP A 5 16.85 -13.69 -7.62
N LYS A 6 15.66 -13.89 -7.09
CA LYS A 6 14.50 -14.41 -7.81
C LYS A 6 13.30 -13.53 -7.51
N HIS A 7 12.66 -13.00 -8.52
CA HIS A 7 11.50 -12.11 -8.35
C HIS A 7 10.42 -12.71 -7.45
N LYS A 8 10.07 -13.96 -7.70
CA LYS A 8 8.98 -14.61 -6.96
C LYS A 8 9.23 -14.74 -5.46
N ASP A 9 10.49 -14.70 -5.03
CA ASP A 9 10.84 -14.87 -3.62
C ASP A 9 10.92 -13.51 -2.88
N ALA A 10 10.91 -12.38 -3.61
CA ALA A 10 11.14 -11.06 -3.04
C ALA A 10 10.07 -10.67 -2.00
N ASP A 11 8.81 -10.76 -2.38
CA ASP A 11 7.72 -10.29 -1.53
C ASP A 11 7.52 -11.15 -0.27
N PRO A 12 7.60 -12.49 -0.34
CA PRO A 12 7.61 -13.30 0.90
C PRO A 12 8.80 -13.00 1.80
N ILE A 13 9.97 -12.74 1.23
CA ILE A 13 11.15 -12.35 2.03
C ILE A 13 10.91 -10.99 2.70
N ILE A 14 10.32 -10.04 1.99
CA ILE A 14 9.96 -8.73 2.52
C ILE A 14 8.98 -8.90 3.69
N ALA A 15 7.93 -9.72 3.53
CA ALA A 15 6.97 -10.02 4.59
C ALA A 15 7.67 -10.63 5.80
N GLN A 16 8.51 -11.63 5.58
CA GLN A 16 9.27 -12.27 6.65
C GLN A 16 10.14 -11.27 7.41
N LYS A 17 10.84 -10.38 6.70
CA LYS A 17 11.69 -9.36 7.31
C LYS A 17 10.88 -8.35 8.14
N ALA A 18 9.66 -8.01 7.66
CA ALA A 18 8.77 -7.15 8.42
C ALA A 18 8.35 -7.82 9.73
N VAL A 19 7.95 -9.09 9.66
CA VAL A 19 7.57 -9.88 10.83
C VAL A 19 8.75 -9.96 11.83
N GLU A 20 9.94 -10.33 11.35
CA GLU A 20 11.15 -10.40 12.19
C GLU A 20 11.44 -9.06 12.87
N TYR A 21 11.23 -7.95 12.16
CA TYR A 21 11.43 -6.61 12.70
C TYR A 21 10.42 -6.32 13.82
N ILE A 22 9.13 -6.58 13.56
CA ILE A 22 8.05 -6.35 14.53
C ILE A 22 8.29 -7.18 15.80
N GLU A 23 8.67 -8.45 15.64
CA GLU A 23 8.97 -9.33 16.77
C GLU A 23 10.12 -8.79 17.66
N LYS A 24 11.12 -8.15 17.04
CA LYS A 24 12.21 -7.52 17.79
C LYS A 24 11.74 -6.29 18.57
N GLN A 25 10.66 -5.62 18.14
CA GLN A 25 10.13 -4.45 18.83
C GLN A 25 9.24 -4.79 20.02
N LYS A 26 8.86 -6.06 20.19
CA LYS A 26 7.90 -6.52 21.21
C LYS A 26 8.15 -5.96 22.61
N ASN A 27 9.40 -5.87 23.03
CA ASN A 27 9.78 -5.40 24.36
C ASN A 27 10.48 -4.04 24.33
N SER A 28 10.35 -3.32 23.23
CA SER A 28 10.97 -2.00 23.08
C SER A 28 10.08 -0.92 23.68
N ASP A 29 10.66 -0.02 24.45
CA ASP A 29 9.98 1.18 24.94
C ASP A 29 9.99 2.31 23.88
N GLN A 30 10.65 2.08 22.75
CA GLN A 30 10.76 3.07 21.68
C GLN A 30 9.73 2.77 20.60
N PRO A 31 9.04 3.79 20.10
CA PRO A 31 8.18 3.60 18.90
C PRO A 31 9.02 3.28 17.68
N PHE A 32 8.41 2.65 16.69
CA PHE A 32 9.10 2.35 15.44
C PHE A 32 8.34 2.93 14.24
N PHE A 33 9.07 3.11 13.16
CA PHE A 33 8.53 3.42 11.85
C PHE A 33 9.01 2.33 10.89
N LEU A 34 8.10 1.72 10.17
CA LEU A 34 8.41 0.69 9.19
C LEU A 34 7.77 1.04 7.85
N CYS A 35 8.61 1.27 6.85
CA CYS A 35 8.15 1.42 5.47
C CYS A 35 8.37 0.09 4.77
N LEU A 36 7.29 -0.55 4.35
CA LEU A 36 7.30 -1.85 3.70
C LEU A 36 6.89 -1.67 2.24
N SER A 37 7.78 -1.99 1.32
CA SER A 37 7.56 -1.73 -0.11
C SER A 37 7.58 -3.03 -0.92
N PRO A 38 6.47 -3.80 -0.91
CA PRO A 38 6.38 -4.98 -1.76
C PRO A 38 6.43 -4.60 -3.24
N SER A 39 6.84 -5.52 -4.09
CA SER A 39 6.86 -5.29 -5.53
C SER A 39 5.52 -5.58 -6.19
N VAL A 40 4.66 -6.36 -5.55
CA VAL A 40 3.34 -6.70 -6.08
C VAL A 40 2.41 -5.48 -6.04
N PRO A 41 1.52 -5.31 -7.01
CA PRO A 41 1.29 -6.15 -8.21
C PRO A 41 2.03 -5.67 -9.47
N HIS A 42 3.26 -5.20 -9.34
CA HIS A 42 4.06 -4.76 -10.49
C HIS A 42 4.47 -5.95 -11.38
N GLU A 43 4.72 -5.69 -12.64
CA GLU A 43 5.21 -6.70 -13.58
C GLU A 43 6.58 -7.25 -13.15
N PRO A 44 6.87 -8.49 -13.45
CA PRO A 44 6.14 -9.45 -14.30
C PRO A 44 5.00 -10.18 -13.56
N ARG A 45 3.84 -10.23 -14.22
CA ARG A 45 2.62 -10.86 -13.68
C ARG A 45 2.31 -12.16 -14.44
N VAL A 46 3.26 -13.05 -14.50
CA VAL A 46 3.09 -14.32 -15.22
C VAL A 46 3.06 -15.48 -14.22
N GLU A 47 2.30 -16.50 -14.57
CA GLU A 47 2.15 -17.69 -13.73
C GLU A 47 3.48 -18.32 -13.31
N SER A 48 4.48 -18.25 -14.18
CA SER A 48 5.81 -18.81 -13.89
C SER A 48 6.56 -18.05 -12.82
N VAL A 49 6.14 -16.80 -12.54
CA VAL A 49 6.77 -15.94 -11.52
C VAL A 49 5.97 -15.95 -10.22
N ALA A 50 4.67 -16.21 -10.30
CA ALA A 50 3.82 -16.24 -9.11
C ALA A 50 4.19 -17.44 -8.22
N LEU A 51 4.14 -17.19 -6.92
CA LEU A 51 4.31 -18.26 -5.94
C LEU A 51 3.19 -19.28 -6.06
N GLU A 52 3.52 -20.53 -5.83
CA GLU A 52 2.56 -21.62 -5.99
C GLU A 52 1.31 -21.43 -5.12
N PHE A 53 1.47 -20.96 -3.89
CA PHE A 53 0.33 -20.75 -2.98
C PHE A 53 -0.54 -19.54 -3.36
N ALA A 54 0.00 -18.59 -4.11
CA ALA A 54 -0.72 -17.40 -4.55
C ALA A 54 -1.43 -17.60 -5.89
N ARG A 55 -1.09 -18.66 -6.62
CA ARG A 55 -1.66 -18.91 -7.94
C ARG A 55 -3.12 -19.33 -7.87
N GLY A 56 -3.96 -18.69 -8.70
CA GLY A 56 -5.37 -19.06 -8.80
C GLY A 56 -6.22 -18.60 -7.63
N GLN A 57 -5.71 -17.67 -6.82
CA GLN A 57 -6.45 -17.11 -5.71
C GLN A 57 -7.47 -16.06 -6.15
N SER A 58 -7.38 -15.61 -7.41
CA SER A 58 -8.25 -14.57 -7.91
C SER A 58 -8.76 -14.88 -9.32
N GLU A 59 -10.02 -14.58 -9.56
CA GLU A 59 -10.63 -14.64 -10.90
C GLU A 59 -10.09 -13.56 -11.84
N ALA A 60 -9.38 -12.56 -11.31
CA ALA A 60 -8.74 -11.51 -12.10
C ALA A 60 -7.38 -11.93 -12.68
N GLY A 61 -7.07 -13.23 -12.63
CA GLY A 61 -5.86 -13.80 -13.22
C GLY A 61 -4.58 -13.43 -12.46
N PRO A 62 -3.42 -13.48 -13.13
CA PRO A 62 -2.13 -13.25 -12.45
C PRO A 62 -2.01 -11.91 -11.72
N ARG A 63 -2.65 -10.85 -12.22
CA ARG A 63 -2.68 -9.57 -11.50
C ARG A 63 -3.44 -9.71 -10.18
N GLY A 64 -4.62 -10.34 -10.24
CA GLY A 64 -5.43 -10.58 -9.04
C GLY A 64 -4.70 -11.44 -8.02
N ASP A 65 -3.96 -12.45 -8.48
CA ASP A 65 -3.13 -13.29 -7.61
C ASP A 65 -2.06 -12.46 -6.89
N GLN A 66 -1.47 -11.47 -7.58
CA GLN A 66 -0.48 -10.58 -6.96
C GLN A 66 -1.13 -9.58 -5.99
N VAL A 67 -2.34 -9.11 -6.27
CA VAL A 67 -3.10 -8.29 -5.30
C VAL A 67 -3.42 -9.13 -4.07
N TRP A 68 -3.83 -10.38 -4.27
CA TRP A 68 -4.04 -11.32 -3.16
C TRP A 68 -2.75 -11.50 -2.34
N LEU A 69 -1.59 -11.57 -3.00
CA LEU A 69 -0.30 -11.68 -2.31
C LEU A 69 0.01 -10.39 -1.52
N ALA A 70 -0.37 -9.21 -2.03
CA ALA A 70 -0.23 -7.96 -1.26
C ALA A 70 -1.09 -8.00 0.02
N ASP A 71 -2.31 -8.51 -0.09
CA ASP A 71 -3.20 -8.68 1.04
C ASP A 71 -2.62 -9.68 2.05
N TRP A 72 -2.09 -10.81 1.57
CA TRP A 72 -1.41 -11.79 2.43
C TRP A 72 -0.22 -11.16 3.19
N ILE A 73 0.52 -10.26 2.56
CA ILE A 73 1.59 -9.54 3.26
C ILE A 73 1.03 -8.68 4.41
N UNK A 74 -0.04 -8.07 4.16
CA UNK A 74 -0.62 -7.37 5.05
C UNK A 74 -1.16 -8.13 6.08
N GLU A 75 -1.61 -9.31 5.96
CA GLU A 75 -1.99 -10.28 6.98
C GLU A 75 -0.80 -10.67 7.88
N GLN A 76 0.31 -11.04 7.29
CA GLN A 76 1.51 -11.39 8.07
C GLN A 76 1.95 -10.27 9.03
N VAL A 77 1.83 -9.02 8.61
CA VAL A 77 2.17 -7.85 9.42
C VAL A 77 1.16 -7.68 10.58
N THR A 78 -0.13 -7.72 10.27
CA THR A 78 -1.17 -7.55 11.30
C THR A 78 -1.14 -8.69 12.33
N ASP A 79 -0.93 -9.91 11.89
CA ASP A 79 -0.78 -11.06 12.79
C ASP A 79 0.44 -10.90 13.70
N ALA A 80 1.54 -10.38 13.17
CA ALA A 80 2.74 -10.15 13.97
C ALA A 80 2.49 -9.06 15.04
N LEU A 81 1.82 -7.98 14.67
CA LEU A 81 1.47 -6.90 15.62
C LEU A 81 0.55 -7.43 16.73
N GLU A 82 -0.46 -8.23 16.37
CA GLU A 82 -1.37 -8.85 17.33
C GLU A 82 -0.61 -9.81 18.27
N ARG A 83 0.16 -10.70 17.69
CA ARG A 83 0.92 -11.73 18.42
C ARG A 83 1.95 -11.12 19.39
N THR A 84 2.47 -9.93 19.07
CA THR A 84 3.46 -9.25 19.90
C THR A 84 2.83 -8.27 20.90
N GLY A 85 1.54 -8.00 20.79
CA GLY A 85 0.86 -7.01 21.62
C GLY A 85 1.20 -5.57 21.27
N THR A 86 1.66 -5.32 20.04
CA THR A 86 2.00 -3.98 19.55
C THR A 86 0.90 -3.41 18.63
N GLU A 87 -0.35 -3.75 18.93
CA GLU A 87 -1.52 -3.36 18.13
C GLU A 87 -1.77 -1.85 18.09
N ASN A 88 -1.22 -1.10 19.06
CA ASN A 88 -1.30 0.38 19.01
C ASN A 88 -0.35 0.91 17.94
N THR A 89 -0.58 0.48 16.71
CA THR A 89 0.22 0.83 15.54
C THR A 89 -0.72 1.37 14.48
N LEU A 90 -0.38 2.53 13.93
CA LEU A 90 -1.06 3.07 12.75
C LEU A 90 -0.49 2.39 11.51
N ILE A 91 -1.34 1.75 10.74
CA ILE A 91 -0.98 1.10 9.48
C ILE A 91 -1.61 1.89 8.34
N PHE A 92 -0.82 2.25 7.34
CA PHE A 92 -1.30 2.74 6.06
C PHE A 92 -1.02 1.68 4.99
N VAL A 93 -2.03 1.40 4.17
CA VAL A 93 -1.86 0.57 2.96
C VAL A 93 -2.21 1.45 1.77
N THR A 94 -1.24 1.62 0.87
CA THR A 94 -1.41 2.47 -0.29
C THR A 94 -0.56 1.94 -1.45
N SER A 95 -0.55 2.64 -2.56
CA SER A 95 0.28 2.35 -3.73
C SER A 95 1.00 3.62 -4.17
N ASP A 96 1.99 3.45 -5.00
CA ASP A 96 2.82 4.56 -5.49
C ASP A 96 2.22 5.27 -6.71
N ASN A 97 1.27 4.64 -7.38
CA ASN A 97 0.60 5.20 -8.56
C ASN A 97 -0.62 4.38 -8.95
N GLY A 98 -1.43 4.97 -9.83
CA GLY A 98 -2.60 4.31 -10.38
C GLY A 98 -2.27 3.10 -11.26
N ALA A 99 -3.25 2.26 -11.49
CA ALA A 99 -3.08 0.99 -12.19
C ALA A 99 -2.77 1.17 -13.69
N LEU A 100 -2.14 0.16 -14.29
CA LEU A 100 -2.04 0.02 -15.75
C LEU A 100 -3.23 -0.79 -16.26
N PRO A 101 -3.77 -0.47 -17.45
CA PRO A 101 -4.75 -1.35 -18.07
C PRO A 101 -4.06 -2.58 -18.66
N GLY A 102 -4.68 -3.72 -18.54
CA GLY A 102 -4.13 -4.96 -19.09
C GLY A 102 -2.85 -5.43 -18.42
N ASP A 103 -2.34 -6.52 -18.89
CA ASP A 103 -1.12 -7.14 -18.37
C ASP A 103 -0.12 -7.38 -19.49
N ARG A 104 1.16 -7.20 -19.19
CA ARG A 104 2.22 -7.63 -20.10
C ARG A 104 2.65 -9.04 -19.74
N ILE A 105 2.59 -9.91 -20.72
CA ILE A 105 3.21 -11.22 -20.63
C ILE A 105 4.66 -11.03 -21.10
N GLN A 106 5.59 -11.42 -20.27
CA GLN A 106 7.01 -11.05 -20.38
C GLN A 106 7.67 -11.39 -21.72
N ASP A 107 7.15 -12.39 -22.46
CA ASP A 107 7.79 -12.87 -23.71
C ASP A 107 7.00 -12.56 -24.99
N GLN A 108 5.90 -11.84 -24.85
CA GLN A 108 5.07 -11.51 -26.03
C GLN A 108 4.63 -10.06 -25.98
N UNK A 109 5.09 -9.45 -26.60
CA UNK A 109 4.79 -8.15 -26.71
C UNK A 109 3.43 -7.89 -27.07
N UNK A 110 2.88 -8.68 -26.92
CA UNK A 110 1.64 -8.57 -27.04
C UNK A 110 1.11 -7.99 -25.87
N GLN A 111 0.74 -7.02 -26.09
CA GLN A 111 -0.09 -6.48 -25.05
C GLN A 111 -1.35 -7.32 -24.95
N MET A 112 -1.61 -7.83 -23.81
CA MET A 112 -2.91 -8.44 -23.51
C MET A 112 -4.00 -7.40 -23.73
N PRO A 113 -5.19 -7.80 -24.16
CA PRO A 113 -6.34 -6.88 -24.20
C PRO A 113 -6.55 -6.16 -22.87
N UNK A 114 -7.06 -5.16 -22.94
CA UNK A 114 -7.18 -4.40 -21.88
C UNK A 114 -7.90 -4.86 -20.73
N HIS A 115 -8.61 -5.76 -20.94
CA HIS A 115 -9.32 -6.35 -19.82
C HIS A 115 -9.21 -7.88 -19.87
N PRO A 116 -8.00 -8.42 -19.69
CA PRO A 116 -7.89 -9.87 -19.58
C PRO A 116 -8.69 -10.32 -18.35
N TYR A 117 -9.25 -11.50 -18.45
CA TYR A 117 -10.07 -12.07 -17.36
C TYR A 117 -11.28 -11.21 -16.99
N ASP A 118 -11.76 -10.36 -17.94
CA ASP A 118 -12.86 -9.40 -17.73
C ASP A 118 -12.62 -8.45 -16.52
N HIS A 119 -11.38 -8.27 -16.12
CA HIS A 119 -11.01 -7.39 -15.00
C HIS A 119 -10.58 -6.01 -15.51
N LYS A 120 -11.20 -4.96 -14.96
CA LYS A 120 -10.88 -3.57 -15.28
C LYS A 120 -10.06 -2.95 -14.16
N SER A 121 -8.75 -3.05 -14.26
CA SER A 121 -7.84 -2.54 -13.22
C SER A 121 -7.98 -1.04 -12.95
N CYS A 122 -8.47 -0.30 -13.93
CA CYS A 122 -8.73 1.15 -13.81
C CYS A 122 -10.20 1.46 -13.48
N GLY A 123 -11.05 0.44 -13.38
CA GLY A 123 -12.48 0.61 -13.13
C GLY A 123 -13.11 1.54 -14.16
N HIS A 124 -13.81 2.56 -13.69
CA HIS A 124 -14.46 3.57 -14.53
C HIS A 124 -13.58 4.82 -14.72
N LEU A 125 -12.43 4.87 -14.07
CA LEU A 125 -11.57 6.05 -14.07
C LEU A 125 -10.78 6.18 -15.37
N ARG A 126 -10.68 7.40 -15.87
CA ARG A 126 -9.93 7.72 -17.08
C ARG A 126 -8.43 7.70 -16.81
N GLY A 127 -7.66 7.16 -17.75
CA GLY A 127 -6.21 7.14 -17.69
C GLY A 127 -5.65 5.92 -17.00
N TYR A 128 -4.35 5.93 -16.79
CA TYR A 128 -3.61 4.87 -16.13
C TYR A 128 -2.24 5.42 -15.70
N LYS A 129 -1.45 4.62 -14.99
CA LYS A 129 -0.09 4.96 -14.56
C LYS A 129 0.64 5.82 -15.60
N ALA A 130 1.28 6.89 -15.18
CA ALA A 130 2.01 7.89 -15.97
C ALA A 130 1.12 8.90 -16.70
N HIS A 131 -0.21 8.81 -16.57
CA HIS A 131 -1.11 9.84 -17.08
C HIS A 131 -1.53 10.82 -15.97
N SER A 132 -1.79 12.07 -16.37
CA SER A 132 -2.35 13.08 -15.47
C SER A 132 -3.87 12.97 -15.28
N TRP A 133 -4.51 11.98 -15.91
CA TRP A 133 -5.92 11.67 -15.67
C TRP A 133 -6.12 10.95 -14.35
N GLU A 134 -7.34 11.00 -13.84
CA GLU A 134 -7.74 10.52 -12.51
C GLU A 134 -7.09 9.19 -12.10
N ASN A 135 -7.14 8.17 -12.94
CA ASN A 135 -6.59 6.87 -12.58
C ASN A 135 -5.05 6.84 -12.56
N GLY A 136 -4.38 7.85 -13.12
CA GLY A 136 -2.90 7.87 -13.12
C GLY A 136 -2.30 8.07 -11.73
N HIS A 137 -3.07 8.71 -10.85
CA HIS A 137 -2.66 9.05 -9.49
C HIS A 137 -3.74 8.74 -8.45
N ARG A 138 -4.70 7.88 -8.80
CA ARG A 138 -5.75 7.44 -7.86
C ARG A 138 -5.37 6.07 -7.30
N GLU A 139 -4.81 6.06 -6.12
CA GLU A 139 -4.38 4.85 -5.41
C GLU A 139 -5.36 4.51 -4.29
N PRO A 140 -5.44 3.23 -3.90
CA PRO A 140 -6.12 2.91 -2.65
C PRO A 140 -5.42 3.56 -1.47
N PHE A 141 -6.17 4.00 -0.47
CA PHE A 141 -5.62 4.50 0.77
C PHE A 141 -6.45 3.95 1.92
N ILE A 142 -5.87 3.07 2.71
CA ILE A 142 -6.53 2.40 3.82
C ILE A 142 -5.72 2.69 5.09
N ALA A 143 -6.38 3.15 6.14
CA ALA A 143 -5.74 3.40 7.43
C ALA A 143 -6.38 2.53 8.51
N ARG A 144 -5.54 1.90 9.34
CA ARG A 144 -5.99 1.11 10.48
C ARG A 144 -5.22 1.52 11.72
N TRP A 145 -5.94 1.95 12.77
CA TRP A 145 -5.36 2.27 14.09
C TRP A 145 -6.42 1.95 15.13
N PRO A 146 -6.41 0.75 15.68
CA PRO A 146 -7.56 0.21 16.41
C PRO A 146 -8.14 1.07 17.53
N SER A 147 -7.33 1.75 18.31
CA SER A 147 -7.84 2.58 19.43
C SER A 147 -8.12 4.03 19.04
N VAL A 148 -7.86 4.43 17.80
CA VAL A 148 -7.90 5.84 17.39
C VAL A 148 -8.85 6.07 16.20
N ILE A 149 -8.78 5.19 15.19
CA ILE A 149 -9.62 5.31 13.99
C ILE A 149 -10.83 4.38 14.16
N LYS A 150 -12.02 4.96 14.04
CA LYS A 150 -13.26 4.18 14.11
C LYS A 150 -13.36 3.23 12.91
N PRO A 151 -13.60 1.92 13.15
CA PRO A 151 -13.73 0.99 12.02
C PRO A 151 -14.92 1.32 11.11
N GLU A 152 -14.81 0.87 9.87
CA GLU A 152 -15.86 1.01 8.85
C GLU A 152 -16.24 2.45 8.52
N THR A 153 -15.28 3.38 8.66
CA THR A 153 -15.47 4.77 8.25
C THR A 153 -14.76 5.03 6.93
N SER A 154 -15.24 6.01 6.19
CA SER A 154 -14.62 6.47 4.96
C SER A 154 -14.69 7.99 4.89
N SER A 155 -13.82 8.57 4.07
CA SER A 155 -13.78 10.01 3.84
C SER A 155 -13.56 10.28 2.35
N ASP A 156 -14.23 11.31 1.83
CA ASP A 156 -14.01 11.79 0.47
C ASP A 156 -12.98 12.92 0.42
N GLN A 157 -12.32 13.19 1.54
CA GLN A 157 -11.29 14.23 1.62
C GLN A 157 -10.13 13.92 0.69
N LEU A 158 -9.71 14.89 -0.09
CA LEU A 158 -8.54 14.77 -0.96
C LEU A 158 -7.28 14.65 -0.10
N MET A 159 -6.49 13.63 -0.36
CA MET A 159 -5.25 13.36 0.37
C MET A 159 -4.18 12.89 -0.61
N CYS A 160 -2.94 13.02 -0.22
CA CYS A 160 -1.80 12.61 -1.03
C CYS A 160 -0.78 11.87 -0.15
N SER A 161 0.02 11.00 -0.75
CA SER A 161 1.07 10.26 -0.01
C SER A 161 2.10 11.20 0.63
N THR A 162 2.28 12.40 0.09
CA THR A 162 3.14 13.42 0.72
C THR A 162 2.64 13.83 2.10
N ASP A 163 1.33 13.71 2.37
CA ASP A 163 0.71 14.11 3.64
C ASP A 163 1.16 13.26 4.83
N LEU A 164 1.77 12.11 4.56
CA LEU A 164 2.25 11.21 5.62
C LEU A 164 3.33 11.87 6.48
N MET A 165 4.18 12.73 5.91
CA MET A 165 5.26 13.38 6.68
C MET A 165 4.70 14.29 7.77
N ALA A 166 3.82 15.24 7.42
CA ALA A 166 3.20 16.14 8.40
C ALA A 166 2.32 15.38 9.39
N THR A 167 1.66 14.31 8.93
CA THR A 167 0.82 13.49 9.80
C THR A 167 1.65 12.75 10.84
N CYS A 168 2.78 12.15 10.44
CA CYS A 168 3.68 11.47 11.36
C CYS A 168 4.28 12.47 12.38
N ALA A 169 4.67 13.66 11.93
CA ALA A 169 5.17 14.71 12.82
C ALA A 169 4.12 15.06 13.88
N ALA A 170 2.86 15.25 13.46
CA ALA A 170 1.77 15.54 14.38
C ALA A 170 1.54 14.40 15.39
N ILE A 171 1.63 13.15 14.95
CA ILE A 171 1.43 11.98 15.82
C ILE A 171 2.50 11.93 16.91
N VAL A 172 3.76 12.22 16.56
CA VAL A 172 4.86 12.20 17.55
C VAL A 172 5.04 13.52 18.29
N GLY A 173 4.21 14.52 17.98
CA GLY A 173 4.22 15.82 18.67
C GLY A 173 5.47 16.67 18.40
N THR A 174 5.95 16.65 17.15
CA THR A 174 7.12 17.43 16.75
C THR A 174 6.76 18.37 15.59
N ASP A 175 7.41 19.51 15.57
CA ASP A 175 7.26 20.46 14.46
C ASP A 175 8.26 20.08 13.34
N LEU A 176 7.82 20.27 12.11
CA LEU A 176 8.71 20.11 10.97
C LEU A 176 9.61 21.36 10.84
N PRO A 177 10.89 21.19 10.49
CA PRO A 177 11.75 22.34 10.23
C PRO A 177 11.23 23.22 9.09
N GLU A 178 11.56 24.50 9.11
CA GLU A 178 11.23 25.41 8.01
C GLU A 178 11.73 24.87 6.68
N ASN A 179 10.95 25.07 5.64
CA ASN A 179 11.27 24.62 4.26
C ASN A 179 11.39 23.10 4.15
N THR A 180 10.62 22.36 4.95
CA THR A 180 10.59 20.89 4.91
C THR A 180 9.14 20.44 4.71
N ALA A 181 8.92 19.52 3.78
CA ALA A 181 7.60 18.93 3.49
C ALA A 181 6.55 20.01 3.18
N GLU A 182 6.89 20.97 2.33
CA GLU A 182 6.06 22.11 1.97
C GLU A 182 4.69 21.74 1.41
N ASP A 183 4.61 20.59 0.74
CA ASP A 183 3.37 20.05 0.14
C ASP A 183 2.71 18.99 1.02
N SER A 184 3.08 18.91 2.30
CA SER A 184 2.57 17.89 3.22
C SER A 184 1.57 18.50 4.20
N HIS A 185 0.39 17.93 4.27
CA HIS A 185 -0.67 18.39 5.17
C HIS A 185 -0.97 17.32 6.22
N ASN A 186 -1.22 17.74 7.44
CA ASN A 186 -1.55 16.81 8.53
C ASN A 186 -2.98 16.29 8.35
N ILE A 187 -3.13 15.03 7.97
CA ILE A 187 -4.44 14.39 7.77
C ILE A 187 -4.95 13.64 9.02
N LEU A 188 -4.26 13.74 10.16
CA LEU A 188 -4.71 13.09 11.40
C LEU A 188 -6.15 13.48 11.78
N PRO A 189 -6.59 14.75 11.66
CA PRO A 189 -7.99 15.09 11.93
C PRO A 189 -8.98 14.36 11.01
N VAL A 190 -8.62 14.11 9.76
CA VAL A 190 -9.46 13.33 8.83
C VAL A 190 -9.53 11.88 9.29
N LEU A 191 -8.39 11.30 9.64
CA LEU A 191 -8.30 9.89 10.08
C LEU A 191 -9.10 9.64 11.37
N THR A 192 -9.12 10.60 12.29
CA THR A 192 -9.83 10.47 13.57
C THR A 192 -11.27 10.92 13.51
N GLY A 193 -11.71 11.45 12.37
CA GLY A 193 -13.08 11.99 12.22
C GLY A 193 -13.31 13.29 12.98
N SER A 194 -12.25 13.97 13.39
CA SER A 194 -12.36 15.24 14.12
C SER A 194 -12.39 16.47 13.20
N ASP A 195 -12.20 16.27 11.88
CA ASP A 195 -12.28 17.33 10.91
C ASP A 195 -13.70 17.50 10.36
N ASN A 196 -14.26 18.69 10.54
CA ASN A 196 -15.55 19.09 9.97
C ASN A 196 -15.31 20.04 8.79
N ASN A 197 -14.66 19.59 7.73
CA ASN A 197 -14.54 20.32 6.45
C ASN A 197 -13.55 21.51 6.41
N LYS A 198 -12.30 21.32 6.74
CA LYS A 198 -11.34 22.45 6.66
C LYS A 198 -10.19 22.33 5.63
N TYR A 199 -10.17 21.29 4.82
CA TYR A 199 -9.07 21.16 3.85
C TYR A 199 -9.46 21.48 2.41
N VAL A 200 -10.42 22.38 2.20
CA VAL A 200 -10.69 22.89 0.87
C VAL A 200 -10.53 24.40 0.90
N SER A 201 -9.39 24.88 0.60
CA SER A 201 -9.06 26.19 0.05
C SER A 201 -7.71 26.71 0.51
N GLN A 202 -6.74 26.51 -0.32
CA GLN A 202 -5.72 27.53 -0.59
C GLN A 202 -5.17 27.30 -1.97
#